data_2320614b4ddc5e990acabb91bd40581e
#
_entry.id   2320614b4ddc5e990acabb91bd40581e
#
_cell.length_a   1.000
_cell.length_b   1.000
_cell.length_c   1.000
_cell.angle_alpha   90.00
_cell.angle_beta   90.00
_cell.angle_gamma   90.00
#
_symmetry.space_group_name_H-M   'P 1'
#
loop_
_entity.id
_entity.type
_entity.pdbx_description
1 polymer ?
#
loop_
_entity_poly.entity_id
_entity_poly.type
_entity_poly.pdbx_seq_one_letter_code
_entity_poly.pdbx_strand_id
1 'polypeptide(L)'
;MIQRSLTLFAGLFGLILVIGWVMGLPFTSSRLVEAAAYALIALGLNLQWGYGGLFNFGIMGFLMVGGFAVTFISYPVNPQFWGADGPWMLGRALLAFIAGALLVLAARQSHRVGITGKWKTVLTVIAWFVAYCVYRSQIDPTAAYIESDAGGKWVGGLGGHPVLGWLFGGVLAAAIAYFVGKISLGLRTDYLAIATIGISEIIRALIKNMDWLTRGTLTVSPIPWPVPLPDAYAGGGQPALLLARGGFLLLAIAVLAIAILLISRAYAGPWGRMMRAIRDNHIASASMGKNVTARQLEIFVFGSVLMGIGGAMLVSFVQIFDPSSYQPINHTFLIWVMVIVGGAGNNWGAVFGAVLIWLIWVISEPLAKAVFDFVSYWSSTAGWGAIPDIEARSAQMRVFVLGLVITIALRFAPKGLIPEVVRREG
;
A
#
# COMPACT_ATOMS: atom_id res chain seq x y z
N MET A 1 -18.12 22.22 -14.61
CA MET A 1 -17.25 21.20 -14.03
C MET A 1 -17.95 20.37 -12.96
N ILE A 2 -18.61 20.98 -11.98
CA ILE A 2 -19.40 20.29 -10.92
C ILE A 2 -20.44 19.34 -11.53
N GLN A 3 -21.20 19.79 -12.54
CA GLN A 3 -22.25 18.99 -13.19
C GLN A 3 -21.68 17.73 -13.86
N ARG A 4 -20.51 17.81 -14.52
CA ARG A 4 -19.81 16.65 -15.10
C ARG A 4 -19.37 15.66 -14.02
N SER A 5 -18.82 16.13 -12.91
CA SER A 5 -18.44 15.25 -11.81
C SER A 5 -19.64 14.54 -11.21
N LEU A 6 -20.74 15.24 -11.06
CA LEU A 6 -21.99 14.68 -10.52
C LEU A 6 -22.56 13.59 -11.44
N THR A 7 -22.55 13.81 -12.77
CA THR A 7 -22.98 12.78 -13.74
C THR A 7 -22.09 11.56 -13.73
N LEU A 8 -20.76 11.72 -13.58
CA LEU A 8 -19.83 10.60 -13.48
C LEU A 8 -20.05 9.77 -12.19
N PHE A 9 -20.22 10.43 -11.04
CA PHE A 9 -20.56 9.73 -9.79
C PHE A 9 -21.93 9.06 -9.85
N ALA A 10 -22.93 9.67 -10.48
CA ALA A 10 -24.24 9.04 -10.72
C ALA A 10 -24.11 7.80 -11.61
N GLY A 11 -23.30 7.87 -12.68
CA GLY A 11 -22.99 6.71 -13.52
C GLY A 11 -22.27 5.59 -12.78
N LEU A 12 -21.31 5.93 -11.92
CA LEU A 12 -20.62 4.96 -11.07
C LEU A 12 -21.57 4.29 -10.08
N PHE A 13 -22.46 5.07 -9.47
CA PHE A 13 -23.50 4.54 -8.57
C PHE A 13 -24.45 3.60 -9.32
N GLY A 14 -24.89 3.99 -10.53
CA GLY A 14 -25.68 3.11 -11.42
C GLY A 14 -24.97 1.80 -11.74
N LEU A 15 -23.64 1.85 -12.04
CA LEU A 15 -22.83 0.66 -12.25
C LEU A 15 -22.82 -0.25 -11.01
N ILE A 16 -22.64 0.32 -9.82
CA ILE A 16 -22.67 -0.44 -8.55
C ILE A 16 -24.03 -1.13 -8.35
N LEU A 17 -25.13 -0.45 -8.66
CA LEU A 17 -26.47 -1.03 -8.58
C LEU A 17 -26.64 -2.19 -9.56
N VAL A 18 -26.18 -2.06 -10.79
CA VAL A 18 -26.23 -3.13 -11.81
C VAL A 18 -25.41 -4.34 -11.34
N ILE A 19 -24.20 -4.12 -10.80
CA ILE A 19 -23.38 -5.21 -10.25
C ILE A 19 -24.11 -5.89 -9.08
N GLY A 20 -24.72 -5.11 -8.19
CA GLY A 20 -25.48 -5.61 -7.05
C GLY A 20 -26.69 -6.46 -7.48
N TRP A 21 -27.34 -6.07 -8.58
CA TRP A 21 -28.46 -6.82 -9.14
C TRP A 21 -28.01 -8.12 -9.83
N VAL A 22 -26.92 -8.08 -10.61
CA VAL A 22 -26.43 -9.24 -11.40
C VAL A 22 -25.65 -10.23 -10.54
N MET A 23 -24.73 -9.75 -9.69
CA MET A 23 -23.80 -10.59 -8.93
C MET A 23 -24.19 -10.76 -7.46
N GLY A 24 -25.20 -10.03 -7.00
CA GLY A 24 -25.70 -10.09 -5.64
C GLY A 24 -25.03 -9.12 -4.67
N LEU A 25 -25.75 -8.73 -3.62
CA LEU A 25 -25.30 -7.79 -2.59
C LEU A 25 -24.05 -8.26 -1.81
N PRO A 26 -23.90 -9.57 -1.46
CA PRO A 26 -22.71 -10.02 -0.76
C PRO A 26 -21.43 -9.85 -1.57
N PHE A 27 -21.47 -10.08 -2.88
CA PHE A 27 -20.34 -9.84 -3.76
C PHE A 27 -20.01 -8.34 -3.82
N THR A 28 -21.02 -7.53 -4.10
CA THR A 28 -20.84 -6.07 -4.26
C THR A 28 -20.34 -5.41 -3.00
N SER A 29 -20.86 -5.76 -1.81
CA SER A 29 -20.40 -5.20 -0.53
C SER A 29 -18.92 -5.50 -0.28
N SER A 30 -18.47 -6.71 -0.57
CA SER A 30 -17.06 -7.11 -0.48
C SER A 30 -16.17 -6.25 -1.39
N ARG A 31 -16.58 -6.06 -2.66
CA ARG A 31 -15.80 -5.27 -3.63
C ARG A 31 -15.77 -3.78 -3.30
N LEU A 32 -16.79 -3.25 -2.66
CA LEU A 32 -16.81 -1.87 -2.21
C LEU A 32 -15.85 -1.60 -1.03
N VAL A 33 -15.69 -2.57 -0.11
CA VAL A 33 -14.70 -2.45 0.97
C VAL A 33 -13.28 -2.41 0.38
N GLU A 34 -12.98 -3.32 -0.53
CA GLU A 34 -11.68 -3.33 -1.22
C GLU A 34 -11.47 -2.03 -2.02
N ALA A 35 -12.48 -1.57 -2.74
CA ALA A 35 -12.44 -0.30 -3.49
C ALA A 35 -12.16 0.91 -2.58
N ALA A 36 -12.73 0.95 -1.37
CA ALA A 36 -12.47 2.01 -0.41
C ALA A 36 -11.01 1.99 0.09
N ALA A 37 -10.43 0.81 0.32
CA ALA A 37 -9.02 0.68 0.67
C ALA A 37 -8.11 1.10 -0.49
N TYR A 38 -8.40 0.67 -1.73
CA TYR A 38 -7.69 1.13 -2.92
C TYR A 38 -7.84 2.63 -3.15
N ALA A 39 -8.99 3.23 -2.83
CA ALA A 39 -9.18 4.67 -2.90
C ALA A 39 -8.24 5.43 -1.94
N LEU A 40 -8.03 4.90 -0.74
CA LEU A 40 -7.06 5.48 0.21
C LEU A 40 -5.62 5.39 -0.32
N ILE A 41 -5.25 4.25 -0.92
CA ILE A 41 -3.94 4.05 -1.55
C ILE A 41 -3.76 5.00 -2.74
N ALA A 42 -4.78 5.11 -3.59
CA ALA A 42 -4.79 6.02 -4.74
C ALA A 42 -4.67 7.49 -4.31
N LEU A 43 -5.31 7.89 -3.19
CA LEU A 43 -5.09 9.21 -2.59
C LEU A 43 -3.64 9.41 -2.16
N GLY A 44 -2.99 8.38 -1.60
CA GLY A 44 -1.56 8.42 -1.28
C GLY A 44 -0.69 8.69 -2.50
N LEU A 45 -0.94 7.99 -3.62
CA LEU A 45 -0.24 8.24 -4.88
C LEU A 45 -0.61 9.61 -5.47
N ASN A 46 -1.88 10.00 -5.43
CA ASN A 46 -2.31 11.32 -5.88
C ASN A 46 -1.62 12.45 -5.11
N LEU A 47 -1.37 12.25 -3.82
CA LEU A 47 -0.62 13.20 -3.01
C LEU A 47 0.82 13.31 -3.49
N GLN A 48 1.50 12.19 -3.74
CA GLN A 48 2.89 12.16 -4.19
C GLN A 48 3.04 12.64 -5.63
N TRP A 49 2.28 12.08 -6.56
CA TRP A 49 2.39 12.39 -7.99
C TRP A 49 1.52 13.58 -8.40
N GLY A 50 0.23 13.53 -8.12
CA GLY A 50 -0.71 14.56 -8.58
C GLY A 50 -0.40 15.93 -8.03
N TYR A 51 -0.01 15.99 -6.76
CA TYR A 51 0.29 17.26 -6.09
C TYR A 51 1.79 17.54 -5.95
N GLY A 52 2.61 16.52 -5.75
CA GLY A 52 4.05 16.67 -5.52
C GLY A 52 4.91 16.49 -6.75
N GLY A 53 4.38 15.95 -7.85
CA GLY A 53 5.13 15.62 -9.06
C GLY A 53 6.14 14.48 -8.88
N LEU A 54 6.03 13.67 -7.80
CA LEU A 54 6.95 12.59 -7.50
C LEU A 54 6.49 11.27 -8.11
N PHE A 55 7.32 10.68 -8.95
CA PHE A 55 7.04 9.38 -9.56
C PHE A 55 7.45 8.24 -8.63
N ASN A 56 6.52 7.77 -7.82
CA ASN A 56 6.72 6.63 -6.91
C ASN A 56 6.12 5.36 -7.52
N PHE A 57 6.97 4.40 -7.88
CA PHE A 57 6.58 3.05 -8.29
C PHE A 57 6.81 2.00 -7.18
N GLY A 58 7.20 2.43 -5.99
CA GLY A 58 7.40 1.59 -4.82
C GLY A 58 6.14 1.35 -3.98
N ILE A 59 4.95 1.58 -4.54
CA ILE A 59 3.65 1.50 -3.85
C ILE A 59 3.47 0.13 -3.19
N MET A 60 3.77 -0.95 -3.92
CA MET A 60 3.69 -2.32 -3.43
C MET A 60 4.42 -2.53 -2.10
N GLY A 61 5.61 -1.94 -1.95
CA GLY A 61 6.39 -2.05 -0.72
C GLY A 61 5.68 -1.43 0.48
N PHE A 62 5.08 -0.24 0.33
CA PHE A 62 4.34 0.42 1.40
C PHE A 62 3.04 -0.31 1.75
N LEU A 63 2.34 -0.87 0.76
CA LEU A 63 1.18 -1.71 1.01
C LEU A 63 1.55 -2.93 1.84
N MET A 64 2.63 -3.61 1.46
CA MET A 64 3.09 -4.82 2.14
C MET A 64 3.55 -4.53 3.57
N VAL A 65 4.22 -3.40 3.79
CA VAL A 65 4.59 -2.93 5.13
C VAL A 65 3.34 -2.70 6.00
N GLY A 66 2.30 -2.09 5.44
CA GLY A 66 1.01 -1.93 6.13
C GLY A 66 0.35 -3.26 6.46
N GLY A 67 0.32 -4.18 5.50
CA GLY A 67 -0.20 -5.53 5.68
C GLY A 67 0.55 -6.33 6.75
N PHE A 68 1.88 -6.25 6.75
CA PHE A 68 2.69 -6.83 7.81
C PHE A 68 2.38 -6.19 9.17
N ALA A 69 2.29 -4.88 9.25
CA ALA A 69 2.04 -4.16 10.48
C ALA A 69 0.72 -4.56 11.15
N VAL A 70 -0.37 -4.68 10.38
CA VAL A 70 -1.65 -5.13 10.94
C VAL A 70 -1.59 -6.60 11.35
N THR A 71 -0.89 -7.44 10.60
CA THR A 71 -0.66 -8.84 10.96
C THR A 71 0.06 -8.93 12.28
N PHE A 72 1.16 -8.21 12.46
CA PHE A 72 1.96 -8.20 13.69
C PHE A 72 1.16 -7.67 14.91
N ILE A 73 0.38 -6.62 14.74
CA ILE A 73 -0.41 -6.06 15.85
C ILE A 73 -1.62 -6.93 16.19
N SER A 74 -2.33 -7.49 15.20
CA SER A 74 -3.68 -8.01 15.39
C SER A 74 -3.78 -9.54 15.42
N TYR A 75 -2.79 -10.23 14.86
CA TYR A 75 -2.77 -11.69 14.92
C TYR A 75 -2.69 -12.18 16.39
N PRO A 76 -3.31 -13.30 16.73
CA PRO A 76 -3.25 -13.84 18.09
C PRO A 76 -1.82 -14.01 18.60
N VAL A 77 -1.66 -13.82 19.91
CA VAL A 77 -0.38 -14.01 20.60
C VAL A 77 0.05 -15.46 20.49
N ASN A 78 1.32 -15.70 20.15
CA ASN A 78 1.91 -17.04 20.18
C ASN A 78 2.37 -17.37 21.60
N PRO A 79 1.67 -18.26 22.36
CA PRO A 79 2.02 -18.54 23.75
C PRO A 79 3.40 -19.18 23.90
N GLN A 80 3.86 -19.95 22.91
CA GLN A 80 5.16 -20.62 22.94
C GLN A 80 6.32 -19.62 22.89
N PHE A 81 6.17 -18.55 22.14
CA PHE A 81 7.16 -17.48 22.09
C PHE A 81 7.02 -16.50 23.26
N TRP A 82 5.82 -15.95 23.48
CA TRP A 82 5.60 -14.87 24.46
C TRP A 82 5.59 -15.36 25.92
N GLY A 83 5.28 -16.64 26.16
CA GLY A 83 5.27 -17.27 27.48
C GLY A 83 6.60 -17.90 27.93
N ALA A 84 7.64 -17.85 27.10
CA ALA A 84 8.95 -18.44 27.33
C ALA A 84 10.07 -17.37 27.23
N ASP A 85 11.30 -17.82 26.96
CA ASP A 85 12.49 -16.93 26.87
C ASP A 85 12.56 -16.07 25.62
N GLY A 86 11.64 -16.27 24.65
CA GLY A 86 11.61 -15.56 23.37
C GLY A 86 11.68 -14.03 23.47
N PRO A 87 10.80 -13.37 24.26
CA PRO A 87 10.81 -11.93 24.42
C PRO A 87 12.10 -11.37 24.99
N TRP A 88 12.71 -12.12 25.96
CA TRP A 88 13.99 -11.73 26.53
C TRP A 88 15.13 -11.81 25.51
N MET A 89 15.19 -12.89 24.74
CA MET A 89 16.17 -13.05 23.66
C MET A 89 16.02 -11.96 22.60
N LEU A 90 14.79 -11.66 22.15
CA LEU A 90 14.50 -10.61 21.20
C LEU A 90 14.85 -9.22 21.77
N GLY A 91 14.55 -9.00 23.05
CA GLY A 91 14.94 -7.78 23.76
C GLY A 91 16.45 -7.54 23.77
N ARG A 92 17.24 -8.59 24.01
CA ARG A 92 18.71 -8.54 23.94
C ARG A 92 19.21 -8.22 22.52
N ALA A 93 18.62 -8.83 21.49
CA ALA A 93 18.96 -8.56 20.10
C ALA A 93 18.62 -7.09 19.71
N LEU A 94 17.47 -6.58 20.18
CA LEU A 94 17.10 -5.18 19.98
C LEU A 94 18.06 -4.22 20.69
N LEU A 95 18.44 -4.51 21.94
CA LEU A 95 19.44 -3.73 22.69
C LEU A 95 20.80 -3.73 21.97
N ALA A 96 21.24 -4.88 21.44
CA ALA A 96 22.45 -4.99 20.65
C ALA A 96 22.40 -4.14 19.38
N PHE A 97 21.24 -4.12 18.70
CA PHE A 97 21.02 -3.26 17.53
C PHE A 97 21.10 -1.77 17.88
N ILE A 98 20.42 -1.36 18.97
CA ILE A 98 20.45 0.05 19.44
C ILE A 98 21.85 0.44 19.85
N ALA A 99 22.55 -0.40 20.62
CA ALA A 99 23.92 -0.15 21.05
C ALA A 99 24.88 -0.03 19.84
N GLY A 100 24.72 -0.92 18.84
CA GLY A 100 25.45 -0.85 17.58
C GLY A 100 25.17 0.44 16.80
N ALA A 101 23.90 0.85 16.71
CA ALA A 101 23.55 2.11 16.06
C ALA A 101 24.15 3.33 16.78
N LEU A 102 24.12 3.34 18.10
CA LEU A 102 24.76 4.39 18.91
C LEU A 102 26.27 4.41 18.72
N LEU A 103 26.91 3.25 18.66
CA LEU A 103 28.35 3.13 18.39
C LEU A 103 28.72 3.74 17.03
N VAL A 104 27.94 3.42 15.98
CA VAL A 104 28.15 3.99 14.64
C VAL A 104 27.91 5.50 14.63
N LEU A 105 26.88 5.98 15.32
CA LEU A 105 26.62 7.42 15.46
C LEU A 105 27.77 8.14 16.20
N ALA A 106 28.29 7.55 17.27
CA ALA A 106 29.44 8.07 18.00
C ALA A 106 30.69 8.12 17.10
N ALA A 107 30.96 7.04 16.36
CA ALA A 107 32.08 7.01 15.40
C ALA A 107 31.94 8.10 14.30
N ARG A 108 30.71 8.36 13.82
CA ARG A 108 30.45 9.46 12.86
C ARG A 108 30.69 10.85 13.46
N GLN A 109 30.48 11.00 14.77
CA GLN A 109 30.71 12.26 15.50
C GLN A 109 32.17 12.43 16.01
N SER A 110 33.07 11.50 15.71
CA SER A 110 34.48 11.53 16.14
C SER A 110 35.22 12.79 15.73
N HIS A 111 34.72 13.56 14.75
CA HIS A 111 35.27 14.88 14.43
C HIS A 111 35.22 15.87 15.60
N ARG A 112 34.30 15.68 16.57
CA ARG A 112 34.23 16.50 17.79
C ARG A 112 35.40 16.24 18.75
N VAL A 113 36.05 15.09 18.60
CA VAL A 113 37.21 14.67 19.42
C VAL A 113 38.52 14.81 18.62
N GLY A 114 38.49 15.53 17.49
CA GLY A 114 39.68 15.82 16.68
C GLY A 114 40.06 14.74 15.67
N ILE A 115 39.29 13.64 15.55
CA ILE A 115 39.59 12.60 14.55
C ILE A 115 38.93 12.98 13.23
N THR A 116 39.73 13.36 12.23
CA THR A 116 39.28 13.81 10.92
C THR A 116 39.92 13.01 9.77
N GLY A 117 39.40 13.20 8.54
CA GLY A 117 39.96 12.59 7.33
C GLY A 117 39.82 11.07 7.29
N LYS A 118 40.84 10.37 6.79
CA LYS A 118 40.86 8.92 6.57
C LYS A 118 40.60 8.11 7.85
N TRP A 119 41.08 8.56 8.99
CA TRP A 119 40.91 7.89 10.28
C TRP A 119 39.45 7.88 10.74
N LYS A 120 38.68 8.94 10.47
CA LYS A 120 37.24 8.96 10.73
C LYS A 120 36.50 7.89 9.91
N THR A 121 36.87 7.75 8.63
CA THR A 121 36.26 6.73 7.75
C THR A 121 36.57 5.32 8.25
N VAL A 122 37.86 5.05 8.57
CA VAL A 122 38.29 3.76 9.11
C VAL A 122 37.54 3.43 10.41
N LEU A 123 37.46 4.38 11.35
CA LEU A 123 36.75 4.20 12.62
C LEU A 123 35.27 3.90 12.39
N THR A 124 34.63 4.60 11.44
CA THR A 124 33.22 4.38 11.12
C THR A 124 32.99 2.99 10.50
N VAL A 125 33.89 2.53 9.62
CA VAL A 125 33.80 1.17 9.02
C VAL A 125 34.01 0.10 10.10
N ILE A 126 35.00 0.27 10.98
CA ILE A 126 35.19 -0.66 12.10
C ILE A 126 33.99 -0.68 13.03
N ALA A 127 33.44 0.49 13.37
CA ALA A 127 32.21 0.57 14.19
C ALA A 127 31.01 -0.14 13.54
N TRP A 128 30.84 -0.01 12.23
CA TRP A 128 29.82 -0.77 11.47
C TRP A 128 30.04 -2.29 11.55
N PHE A 129 31.28 -2.72 11.37
CA PHE A 129 31.62 -4.15 11.43
C PHE A 129 31.38 -4.73 12.83
N VAL A 130 31.86 -4.03 13.89
CA VAL A 130 31.64 -4.43 15.28
C VAL A 130 30.14 -4.44 15.62
N ALA A 131 29.39 -3.40 15.25
CA ALA A 131 27.95 -3.33 15.46
C ALA A 131 27.23 -4.50 14.78
N TYR A 132 27.61 -4.83 13.55
CA TYR A 132 27.08 -5.98 12.82
C TYR A 132 27.37 -7.31 13.51
N CYS A 133 28.62 -7.55 13.93
CA CYS A 133 29.00 -8.78 14.62
C CYS A 133 28.26 -8.94 15.96
N VAL A 134 28.14 -7.87 16.76
CA VAL A 134 27.42 -7.87 18.02
C VAL A 134 25.94 -8.12 17.81
N TYR A 135 25.33 -7.49 16.82
CA TYR A 135 23.93 -7.74 16.48
C TYR A 135 23.71 -9.20 16.02
N ARG A 136 24.57 -9.72 15.13
CA ARG A 136 24.47 -11.09 14.64
C ARG A 136 24.61 -12.13 15.74
N SER A 137 25.50 -11.91 16.70
CA SER A 137 25.69 -12.82 17.84
C SER A 137 24.46 -12.95 18.74
N GLN A 138 23.54 -11.98 18.72
CA GLN A 138 22.29 -12.01 19.47
C GLN A 138 21.09 -12.43 18.62
N ILE A 139 21.00 -11.95 17.37
CA ILE A 139 19.83 -12.22 16.55
C ILE A 139 19.82 -13.64 15.98
N ASP A 140 20.99 -14.20 15.60
CA ASP A 140 21.03 -15.54 15.01
C ASP A 140 20.56 -16.65 15.97
N PRO A 141 21.02 -16.71 17.23
CA PRO A 141 20.49 -17.67 18.19
C PRO A 141 18.99 -17.41 18.50
N THR A 142 18.58 -16.13 18.49
CA THR A 142 17.19 -15.75 18.72
C THR A 142 16.29 -16.23 17.58
N ALA A 143 16.70 -16.00 16.34
CA ALA A 143 15.97 -16.46 15.15
C ALA A 143 15.89 -18.00 15.12
N ALA A 144 16.99 -18.69 15.36
CA ALA A 144 17.02 -20.15 15.43
C ALA A 144 16.10 -20.70 16.55
N TYR A 145 16.05 -20.05 17.71
CA TYR A 145 15.12 -20.41 18.78
C TYR A 145 13.66 -20.22 18.34
N ILE A 146 13.33 -19.07 17.75
CA ILE A 146 11.96 -18.74 17.29
C ILE A 146 11.49 -19.71 16.21
N GLU A 147 12.36 -20.09 15.27
CA GLU A 147 12.05 -21.00 14.17
C GLU A 147 11.95 -22.47 14.63
N SER A 148 12.43 -22.79 15.83
CA SER A 148 12.27 -24.12 16.42
C SER A 148 10.85 -24.38 16.91
N ASP A 149 10.51 -25.64 17.17
CA ASP A 149 9.23 -26.03 17.76
C ASP A 149 9.04 -25.44 19.17
N ALA A 150 10.13 -25.22 19.91
CA ALA A 150 10.10 -24.58 21.24
C ALA A 150 9.69 -23.09 21.16
N GLY A 151 10.11 -22.36 20.12
CA GLY A 151 9.75 -20.96 19.90
C GLY A 151 8.45 -20.77 19.13
N GLY A 152 7.81 -21.87 18.66
CA GLY A 152 6.52 -21.83 17.96
C GLY A 152 6.59 -21.37 16.52
N LYS A 153 7.76 -21.49 15.89
CA LYS A 153 8.07 -21.25 14.47
C LYS A 153 8.08 -19.79 14.01
N TRP A 154 7.47 -18.88 14.75
CA TRP A 154 7.49 -17.43 14.50
C TRP A 154 6.97 -16.63 15.68
N VAL A 155 7.26 -15.35 15.74
CA VAL A 155 6.91 -14.45 16.87
C VAL A 155 5.40 -14.40 17.13
N GLY A 156 4.56 -14.59 16.11
CA GLY A 156 3.12 -14.38 16.23
C GLY A 156 2.74 -12.89 16.21
N GLY A 157 1.50 -12.61 16.61
CA GLY A 157 1.00 -11.25 16.77
C GLY A 157 0.99 -10.81 18.25
N LEU A 158 0.51 -9.57 18.45
CA LEU A 158 0.31 -8.98 19.78
C LEU A 158 -1.13 -9.14 20.29
N GLY A 159 -2.06 -9.66 19.47
CA GLY A 159 -3.48 -9.81 19.83
C GLY A 159 -4.23 -8.47 19.97
N GLY A 160 -3.70 -7.39 19.42
CA GLY A 160 -4.28 -6.06 19.52
C GLY A 160 -5.44 -5.83 18.54
N HIS A 161 -6.14 -4.72 18.72
CA HIS A 161 -7.25 -4.36 17.82
C HIS A 161 -6.73 -3.94 16.43
N PRO A 162 -7.33 -4.41 15.30
CA PRO A 162 -6.85 -4.14 13.94
C PRO A 162 -6.71 -2.65 13.56
N VAL A 163 -7.54 -1.78 14.12
CA VAL A 163 -7.42 -0.33 13.89
C VAL A 163 -6.08 0.21 14.39
N LEU A 164 -5.56 -0.33 15.51
CA LEU A 164 -4.21 0.01 15.97
C LEU A 164 -3.15 -0.48 14.99
N GLY A 165 -3.39 -1.65 14.38
CA GLY A 165 -2.55 -2.17 13.30
C GLY A 165 -2.53 -1.26 12.06
N TRP A 166 -3.66 -0.65 11.70
CA TRP A 166 -3.72 0.33 10.60
C TRP A 166 -2.89 1.57 10.90
N LEU A 167 -3.02 2.12 12.11
CA LEU A 167 -2.22 3.28 12.53
C LEU A 167 -0.73 2.95 12.58
N PHE A 168 -0.39 1.78 13.14
CA PHE A 168 0.99 1.31 13.17
C PHE A 168 1.55 1.08 11.76
N GLY A 169 0.73 0.56 10.83
CA GLY A 169 1.07 0.42 9.41
C GLY A 169 1.39 1.75 8.75
N GLY A 170 0.61 2.79 9.05
CA GLY A 170 0.90 4.15 8.62
C GLY A 170 2.21 4.70 9.18
N VAL A 171 2.48 4.51 10.48
CA VAL A 171 3.72 4.94 11.14
C VAL A 171 4.93 4.21 10.59
N LEU A 172 4.84 2.90 10.41
CA LEU A 172 5.93 2.09 9.87
C LEU A 172 6.23 2.47 8.40
N ALA A 173 5.18 2.67 7.61
CA ALA A 173 5.32 3.17 6.24
C ALA A 173 5.95 4.58 6.21
N ALA A 174 5.60 5.47 7.15
CA ALA A 174 6.22 6.78 7.29
C ALA A 174 7.72 6.69 7.60
N ALA A 175 8.10 5.83 8.53
CA ALA A 175 9.49 5.62 8.91
C ALA A 175 10.32 5.12 7.70
N ILE A 176 9.84 4.10 7.01
CA ILE A 176 10.50 3.56 5.81
C ILE A 176 10.54 4.63 4.71
N ALA A 177 9.44 5.33 4.46
CA ALA A 177 9.38 6.39 3.46
C ALA A 177 10.35 7.54 3.75
N TYR A 178 10.57 7.88 5.02
CA TYR A 178 11.55 8.88 5.40
C TYR A 178 12.98 8.48 5.01
N PHE A 179 13.38 7.23 5.26
CA PHE A 179 14.70 6.74 4.86
C PHE A 179 14.81 6.62 3.34
N VAL A 180 13.83 6.04 2.69
CA VAL A 180 13.76 5.92 1.23
C VAL A 180 13.81 7.30 0.57
N GLY A 181 13.00 8.24 1.05
CA GLY A 181 12.94 9.59 0.52
C GLY A 181 14.27 10.34 0.67
N LYS A 182 14.96 10.21 1.80
CA LYS A 182 16.28 10.81 1.98
C LYS A 182 17.35 10.30 1.00
N ILE A 183 17.21 9.05 0.56
CA ILE A 183 18.17 8.44 -0.38
C ILE A 183 17.79 8.77 -1.82
N SER A 184 16.47 8.73 -2.14
CA SER A 184 16.00 8.72 -3.52
C SER A 184 15.52 10.07 -4.07
N LEU A 185 15.05 11.01 -3.23
CA LEU A 185 14.48 12.29 -3.70
C LEU A 185 15.51 13.27 -4.33
N GLY A 186 16.82 13.00 -4.20
CA GLY A 186 17.85 13.72 -4.93
C GLY A 186 18.04 13.27 -6.38
N LEU A 187 17.37 12.18 -6.78
CA LEU A 187 17.47 11.61 -8.13
C LEU A 187 16.54 12.35 -9.11
N ARG A 188 16.89 12.30 -10.40
CA ARG A 188 15.98 12.72 -11.47
C ARG A 188 14.74 11.84 -11.47
N THR A 189 13.63 12.37 -11.98
CA THR A 189 12.31 11.72 -11.96
C THR A 189 12.32 10.26 -12.43
N ASP A 190 13.00 9.96 -13.54
CA ASP A 190 13.06 8.61 -14.12
C ASP A 190 13.84 7.66 -13.21
N TYR A 191 14.95 8.13 -12.65
CA TYR A 191 15.76 7.36 -11.70
C TYR A 191 15.05 7.16 -10.37
N LEU A 192 14.23 8.13 -9.93
CA LEU A 192 13.38 8.00 -8.75
C LEU A 192 12.38 6.84 -8.94
N ALA A 193 11.75 6.76 -10.10
CA ALA A 193 10.82 5.68 -10.43
C ALA A 193 11.49 4.30 -10.33
N ILE A 194 12.67 4.13 -10.97
CA ILE A 194 13.43 2.87 -10.94
C ILE A 194 13.91 2.53 -9.51
N ALA A 195 14.43 3.53 -8.79
CA ALA A 195 14.90 3.35 -7.43
C ALA A 195 13.77 2.89 -6.49
N THR A 196 12.57 3.48 -6.60
CA THR A 196 11.43 3.11 -5.76
C THR A 196 10.91 1.70 -6.06
N ILE A 197 10.93 1.24 -7.32
CA ILE A 197 10.66 -0.18 -7.66
C ILE A 197 11.68 -1.08 -6.97
N GLY A 198 12.99 -0.79 -7.15
CA GLY A 198 14.05 -1.59 -6.53
C GLY A 198 13.93 -1.67 -5.01
N ILE A 199 13.60 -0.54 -4.36
CA ILE A 199 13.40 -0.51 -2.90
C ILE A 199 12.18 -1.34 -2.50
N SER A 200 11.07 -1.30 -3.25
CA SER A 200 9.90 -2.12 -2.95
C SER A 200 10.19 -3.62 -3.06
N GLU A 201 11.02 -4.03 -4.01
CA GLU A 201 11.49 -5.43 -4.11
C GLU A 201 12.45 -5.80 -2.96
N ILE A 202 13.28 -4.87 -2.49
CA ILE A 202 14.11 -5.10 -1.29
C ILE A 202 13.20 -5.31 -0.07
N ILE A 203 12.18 -4.46 0.14
CA ILE A 203 11.22 -4.62 1.23
C ILE A 203 10.52 -5.99 1.14
N ARG A 204 10.08 -6.37 -0.06
CA ARG A 204 9.46 -7.67 -0.30
C ARG A 204 10.41 -8.83 0.01
N ALA A 205 11.66 -8.74 -0.45
CA ALA A 205 12.67 -9.74 -0.16
C ALA A 205 12.97 -9.84 1.35
N LEU A 206 13.07 -8.73 2.05
CA LEU A 206 13.25 -8.73 3.50
C LEU A 206 12.09 -9.42 4.21
N ILE A 207 10.85 -9.05 3.90
CA ILE A 207 9.67 -9.65 4.52
C ILE A 207 9.58 -11.15 4.21
N LYS A 208 9.92 -11.58 2.99
CA LYS A 208 9.91 -13.00 2.60
C LYS A 208 11.01 -13.85 3.24
N ASN A 209 12.11 -13.25 3.65
CA ASN A 209 13.27 -13.98 4.19
C ASN A 209 13.45 -13.80 5.71
N MET A 210 12.50 -13.17 6.41
CA MET A 210 12.51 -13.04 7.86
C MET A 210 11.52 -14.02 8.49
N ASP A 211 11.77 -15.34 8.36
CA ASP A 211 10.83 -16.38 8.77
C ASP A 211 10.43 -16.27 10.23
N TRP A 212 11.38 -15.97 11.09
CA TRP A 212 11.16 -15.78 12.54
C TRP A 212 10.19 -14.64 12.88
N LEU A 213 10.12 -13.58 12.05
CA LEU A 213 9.28 -12.40 12.31
C LEU A 213 7.98 -12.40 11.51
N THR A 214 8.05 -12.69 10.20
CA THR A 214 6.95 -12.53 9.26
C THR A 214 6.30 -13.84 8.84
N ARG A 215 6.84 -14.98 9.30
CA ARG A 215 6.54 -16.32 8.82
C ARG A 215 7.02 -16.56 7.37
N GLY A 216 7.84 -15.66 6.85
CA GLY A 216 8.50 -15.77 5.55
C GLY A 216 7.53 -15.83 4.38
N THR A 217 7.63 -16.89 3.59
CA THR A 217 6.75 -17.12 2.42
C THR A 217 5.43 -17.77 2.78
N LEU A 218 5.23 -18.18 4.04
CA LEU A 218 4.02 -18.84 4.47
C LEU A 218 2.90 -17.81 4.71
N THR A 219 1.71 -18.18 4.31
CA THR A 219 0.50 -17.37 4.51
C THR A 219 0.13 -17.29 5.99
N VAL A 220 -0.20 -16.10 6.46
CA VAL A 220 -0.76 -15.86 7.80
C VAL A 220 -2.26 -15.60 7.69
N SER A 221 -3.07 -16.45 8.33
CA SER A 221 -4.53 -16.40 8.31
C SER A 221 -5.08 -17.17 9.53
N PRO A 222 -6.28 -16.81 10.08
CA PRO A 222 -7.07 -15.62 9.77
C PRO A 222 -6.57 -14.37 10.53
N ILE A 223 -6.59 -13.22 9.86
CA ILE A 223 -6.32 -11.93 10.50
C ILE A 223 -7.65 -11.34 10.99
N PRO A 224 -7.76 -10.87 12.24
CA PRO A 224 -9.01 -10.36 12.78
C PRO A 224 -9.55 -9.14 12.03
N TRP A 225 -10.87 -9.02 11.96
CA TRP A 225 -11.55 -7.82 11.49
C TRP A 225 -11.62 -6.76 12.59
N PRO A 226 -11.64 -5.46 12.20
CA PRO A 226 -11.85 -4.37 13.16
C PRO A 226 -13.31 -4.22 13.62
N VAL A 227 -14.22 -4.98 13.02
CA VAL A 227 -15.65 -5.03 13.34
C VAL A 227 -16.04 -6.47 13.67
N PRO A 228 -17.15 -6.68 14.39
CA PRO A 228 -17.60 -8.02 14.70
C PRO A 228 -17.77 -8.88 13.44
N LEU A 229 -17.34 -10.12 13.52
CA LEU A 229 -17.49 -11.10 12.44
C LEU A 229 -18.98 -11.46 12.24
N PRO A 230 -19.36 -12.01 11.08
CA PRO A 230 -20.75 -12.40 10.81
C PRO A 230 -21.38 -13.32 11.88
N ASP A 231 -20.57 -14.18 12.46
CA ASP A 231 -21.03 -15.14 13.52
C ASP A 231 -21.43 -14.45 14.82
N ALA A 232 -21.01 -13.21 15.05
CA ALA A 232 -21.39 -12.42 16.22
C ALA A 232 -22.81 -11.78 16.09
N TYR A 233 -23.42 -11.82 14.90
CA TYR A 233 -24.74 -11.23 14.66
C TYR A 233 -25.85 -12.28 14.80
N ALA A 234 -26.89 -11.93 15.54
CA ALA A 234 -28.06 -12.78 15.71
C ALA A 234 -28.74 -13.07 14.35
N GLY A 235 -29.10 -14.33 14.11
CA GLY A 235 -29.78 -14.76 12.89
C GLY A 235 -28.87 -15.38 11.82
N GLY A 236 -27.57 -15.18 11.87
CA GLY A 236 -26.63 -15.82 10.93
C GLY A 236 -26.89 -15.54 9.46
N GLY A 237 -26.23 -16.26 8.56
CA GLY A 237 -26.48 -16.25 7.12
C GLY A 237 -26.13 -14.96 6.39
N GLN A 238 -26.79 -14.71 5.26
CA GLN A 238 -26.51 -13.54 4.41
C GLN A 238 -26.73 -12.18 5.08
N PRO A 239 -27.76 -11.95 5.91
CA PRO A 239 -27.96 -10.67 6.60
C PRO A 239 -26.79 -10.33 7.55
N ALA A 240 -26.32 -11.30 8.34
CA ALA A 240 -25.20 -11.12 9.25
C ALA A 240 -23.90 -10.77 8.48
N LEU A 241 -23.65 -11.42 7.35
CA LEU A 241 -22.53 -11.13 6.46
C LEU A 241 -22.58 -9.71 5.90
N LEU A 242 -23.77 -9.26 5.48
CA LEU A 242 -23.97 -7.90 4.95
C LEU A 242 -23.79 -6.84 6.05
N LEU A 243 -24.27 -7.11 7.27
CA LEU A 243 -24.07 -6.21 8.42
C LEU A 243 -22.58 -6.07 8.77
N ALA A 244 -21.84 -7.18 8.86
CA ALA A 244 -20.42 -7.18 9.16
C ALA A 244 -19.62 -6.43 8.07
N ARG A 245 -19.86 -6.72 6.80
CA ARG A 245 -19.22 -6.01 5.68
C ARG A 245 -19.64 -4.56 5.60
N GLY A 246 -20.90 -4.25 5.87
CA GLY A 246 -21.40 -2.88 5.98
C GLY A 246 -20.69 -2.08 7.05
N GLY A 247 -20.52 -2.66 8.24
CA GLY A 247 -19.75 -2.07 9.33
C GLY A 247 -18.28 -1.79 8.94
N PHE A 248 -17.65 -2.75 8.27
CA PHE A 248 -16.28 -2.55 7.76
C PHE A 248 -16.24 -1.44 6.69
N LEU A 249 -17.19 -1.43 5.76
CA LEU A 249 -17.29 -0.40 4.72
C LEU A 249 -17.48 0.99 5.31
N LEU A 250 -18.34 1.14 6.31
CA LEU A 250 -18.54 2.42 7.01
C LEU A 250 -17.25 2.91 7.68
N LEU A 251 -16.52 2.01 8.34
CA LEU A 251 -15.22 2.34 8.93
C LEU A 251 -14.20 2.74 7.86
N ALA A 252 -14.14 2.02 6.75
CA ALA A 252 -13.25 2.33 5.62
C ALA A 252 -13.58 3.69 5.00
N ILE A 253 -14.87 3.99 4.80
CA ILE A 253 -15.34 5.30 4.31
C ILE A 253 -15.00 6.40 5.31
N ALA A 254 -15.11 6.17 6.61
CA ALA A 254 -14.75 7.15 7.63
C ALA A 254 -13.25 7.51 7.56
N VAL A 255 -12.38 6.51 7.47
CA VAL A 255 -10.93 6.73 7.29
C VAL A 255 -10.63 7.48 6.00
N LEU A 256 -11.27 7.10 4.89
CA LEU A 256 -11.14 7.77 3.60
C LEU A 256 -11.61 9.23 3.67
N ALA A 257 -12.75 9.50 4.31
CA ALA A 257 -13.30 10.84 4.48
C ALA A 257 -12.36 11.73 5.33
N ILE A 258 -11.81 11.18 6.42
CA ILE A 258 -10.80 11.87 7.24
C ILE A 258 -9.57 12.21 6.39
N ALA A 259 -9.05 11.26 5.60
CA ALA A 259 -7.91 11.50 4.73
C ALA A 259 -8.19 12.61 3.71
N ILE A 260 -9.34 12.57 3.01
CA ILE A 260 -9.74 13.60 2.05
C ILE A 260 -9.84 14.97 2.73
N LEU A 261 -10.45 15.03 3.92
CA LEU A 261 -10.63 16.27 4.68
C LEU A 261 -9.27 16.87 5.08
N LEU A 262 -8.35 16.06 5.61
CA LEU A 262 -7.02 16.49 6.00
C LEU A 262 -6.21 16.99 4.80
N ILE A 263 -6.19 16.23 3.69
CA ILE A 263 -5.51 16.63 2.46
C ILE A 263 -6.11 17.92 1.92
N SER A 264 -7.43 18.02 1.85
CA SER A 264 -8.10 19.20 1.29
C SER A 264 -7.80 20.46 2.12
N ARG A 265 -7.78 20.34 3.43
CA ARG A 265 -7.39 21.46 4.32
C ARG A 265 -5.92 21.84 4.18
N ALA A 266 -5.01 20.87 4.14
CA ALA A 266 -3.59 21.11 3.93
C ALA A 266 -3.33 21.83 2.59
N TYR A 267 -4.03 21.41 1.54
CA TYR A 267 -3.88 21.98 0.19
C TYR A 267 -4.55 23.34 0.01
N ALA A 268 -5.59 23.68 0.78
CA ALA A 268 -6.19 25.00 0.78
C ALA A 268 -5.25 26.05 1.44
N GLY A 269 -4.32 25.61 2.27
CA GLY A 269 -3.41 26.45 3.03
C GLY A 269 -2.14 26.90 2.30
N PRO A 270 -1.23 27.59 3.00
CA PRO A 270 0.06 28.03 2.46
C PRO A 270 0.94 26.89 1.97
N TRP A 271 0.88 25.74 2.66
CA TRP A 271 1.61 24.54 2.30
C TRP A 271 1.23 24.02 0.91
N GLY A 272 -0.07 23.97 0.58
CA GLY A 272 -0.54 23.53 -0.73
C GLY A 272 -0.16 24.49 -1.86
N ARG A 273 -0.13 25.82 -1.61
CA ARG A 273 0.38 26.79 -2.60
C ARG A 273 1.85 26.57 -2.90
N MET A 274 2.64 26.33 -1.87
CA MET A 274 4.06 26.04 -2.00
C MET A 274 4.30 24.72 -2.76
N MET A 275 3.52 23.66 -2.47
CA MET A 275 3.66 22.37 -3.17
C MET A 275 3.33 22.49 -4.65
N ARG A 276 2.29 23.24 -5.04
CA ARG A 276 1.99 23.52 -6.45
C ARG A 276 3.12 24.26 -7.14
N ALA A 277 3.70 25.27 -6.50
CA ALA A 277 4.84 25.99 -7.05
C ALA A 277 6.05 25.07 -7.29
N ILE A 278 6.34 24.16 -6.36
CA ILE A 278 7.43 23.18 -6.48
C ILE A 278 7.14 22.18 -7.61
N ARG A 279 5.90 21.69 -7.72
CA ARG A 279 5.47 20.78 -8.80
C ARG A 279 5.62 21.43 -10.17
N ASP A 280 5.18 22.69 -10.30
CA ASP A 280 5.16 23.40 -11.58
C ASP A 280 6.57 23.81 -12.01
N ASN A 281 7.42 24.28 -11.09
CA ASN A 281 8.82 24.58 -11.37
C ASN A 281 9.69 24.52 -10.12
N HIS A 282 10.38 23.38 -9.92
CA HIS A 282 11.24 23.15 -8.76
C HIS A 282 12.48 24.06 -8.74
N ILE A 283 13.03 24.43 -9.92
CA ILE A 283 14.22 25.31 -10.02
C ILE A 283 13.86 26.73 -9.58
N ALA A 284 12.78 27.28 -10.11
CA ALA A 284 12.31 28.60 -9.71
C ALA A 284 11.96 28.67 -8.23
N SER A 285 11.32 27.61 -7.69
CA SER A 285 10.99 27.52 -6.26
C SER A 285 12.23 27.48 -5.37
N ALA A 286 13.28 26.76 -5.80
CA ALA A 286 14.57 26.71 -5.10
C ALA A 286 15.25 28.09 -5.11
N SER A 287 15.23 28.79 -6.26
CA SER A 287 15.81 30.15 -6.41
C SER A 287 15.11 31.17 -5.50
N MET A 288 13.84 30.94 -5.17
CA MET A 288 13.08 31.75 -4.20
C MET A 288 13.35 31.35 -2.74
N GLY A 289 14.42 30.58 -2.47
CA GLY A 289 14.86 30.18 -1.13
C GLY A 289 14.02 29.07 -0.48
N LYS A 290 13.20 28.34 -1.24
CA LYS A 290 12.43 27.21 -0.69
C LYS A 290 13.26 25.94 -0.62
N ASN A 291 13.17 25.23 0.52
CA ASN A 291 13.80 23.91 0.65
C ASN A 291 12.91 22.86 -0.04
N VAL A 292 13.13 22.70 -1.35
CA VAL A 292 12.35 21.80 -2.22
C VAL A 292 12.43 20.35 -1.74
N THR A 293 13.64 19.84 -1.47
CA THR A 293 13.87 18.45 -1.05
C THR A 293 13.15 18.13 0.26
N ALA A 294 13.17 19.03 1.25
CA ALA A 294 12.44 18.81 2.51
C ALA A 294 10.92 18.72 2.29
N ARG A 295 10.38 19.55 1.40
CA ARG A 295 8.95 19.54 1.09
C ARG A 295 8.53 18.34 0.26
N GLN A 296 9.38 17.90 -0.67
CA GLN A 296 9.19 16.65 -1.40
C GLN A 296 9.21 15.45 -0.44
N LEU A 297 10.11 15.46 0.55
CA LEU A 297 10.16 14.42 1.58
C LEU A 297 8.88 14.36 2.41
N GLU A 298 8.34 15.50 2.84
CA GLU A 298 7.07 15.56 3.57
C GLU A 298 5.93 14.90 2.77
N ILE A 299 5.76 15.29 1.51
CA ILE A 299 4.66 14.76 0.69
C ILE A 299 4.87 13.27 0.37
N PHE A 300 6.12 12.84 0.19
CA PHE A 300 6.48 11.45 -0.02
C PHE A 300 6.09 10.60 1.20
N VAL A 301 6.43 11.06 2.40
CA VAL A 301 6.07 10.40 3.67
C VAL A 301 4.56 10.35 3.87
N PHE A 302 3.86 11.49 3.73
CA PHE A 302 2.40 11.51 3.91
C PHE A 302 1.65 10.60 2.93
N GLY A 303 2.06 10.58 1.65
CA GLY A 303 1.48 9.67 0.68
C GLY A 303 1.72 8.20 1.04
N SER A 304 2.92 7.87 1.53
CA SER A 304 3.25 6.50 1.97
C SER A 304 2.49 6.07 3.22
N VAL A 305 2.19 7.00 4.15
CA VAL A 305 1.29 6.74 5.30
C VAL A 305 -0.07 6.22 4.83
N LEU A 306 -0.67 6.91 3.85
CA LEU A 306 -1.98 6.51 3.31
C LEU A 306 -1.92 5.14 2.61
N MET A 307 -0.82 4.88 1.89
CA MET A 307 -0.59 3.58 1.26
C MET A 307 -0.43 2.46 2.31
N GLY A 308 0.31 2.72 3.40
CA GLY A 308 0.46 1.77 4.50
C GLY A 308 -0.86 1.45 5.21
N ILE A 309 -1.66 2.48 5.52
CA ILE A 309 -3.00 2.29 6.11
C ILE A 309 -3.91 1.52 5.14
N GLY A 310 -3.92 1.87 3.85
CA GLY A 310 -4.72 1.17 2.86
C GLY A 310 -4.31 -0.29 2.67
N GLY A 311 -3.01 -0.59 2.70
CA GLY A 311 -2.49 -1.96 2.68
C GLY A 311 -2.92 -2.76 3.92
N ALA A 312 -2.86 -2.15 5.10
CA ALA A 312 -3.35 -2.75 6.35
C ALA A 312 -4.87 -3.03 6.30
N MET A 313 -5.66 -2.10 5.73
CA MET A 313 -7.10 -2.29 5.54
C MET A 313 -7.42 -3.47 4.60
N LEU A 314 -6.70 -3.58 3.47
CA LEU A 314 -6.87 -4.69 2.53
C LEU A 314 -6.60 -6.04 3.19
N VAL A 315 -5.48 -6.16 3.89
CA VAL A 315 -5.07 -7.40 4.58
C VAL A 315 -6.06 -7.75 5.70
N SER A 316 -6.52 -6.77 6.48
CA SER A 316 -7.56 -7.00 7.49
C SER A 316 -8.85 -7.51 6.87
N PHE A 317 -9.27 -6.94 5.73
CA PHE A 317 -10.52 -7.32 5.08
C PHE A 317 -10.45 -8.72 4.47
N VAL A 318 -9.38 -9.01 3.73
CA VAL A 318 -9.16 -10.33 3.11
C VAL A 318 -8.83 -11.40 4.15
N GLN A 319 -8.41 -11.01 5.36
CA GLN A 319 -7.98 -11.87 6.47
C GLN A 319 -6.74 -12.72 6.18
N ILE A 320 -6.01 -12.37 5.11
CA ILE A 320 -4.85 -13.13 4.66
C ILE A 320 -3.69 -12.18 4.41
N PHE A 321 -2.53 -12.49 4.99
CA PHE A 321 -1.26 -11.87 4.63
C PHE A 321 -0.36 -12.91 3.97
N ASP A 322 -0.09 -12.72 2.69
CA ASP A 322 0.82 -13.55 1.89
C ASP A 322 1.84 -12.67 1.17
N PRO A 323 3.09 -12.64 1.64
CA PRO A 323 4.14 -11.85 0.99
C PRO A 323 4.42 -12.24 -0.46
N SER A 324 4.06 -13.47 -0.87
CA SER A 324 4.27 -13.97 -2.24
C SER A 324 3.25 -13.44 -3.24
N SER A 325 2.06 -13.05 -2.77
CA SER A 325 0.98 -12.52 -3.61
C SER A 325 1.23 -11.09 -4.09
N TYR A 326 2.14 -10.35 -3.46
CA TYR A 326 2.46 -8.98 -3.85
C TYR A 326 3.26 -8.94 -5.14
N GLN A 327 2.65 -8.42 -6.19
CA GLN A 327 3.24 -8.28 -7.52
C GLN A 327 3.12 -6.83 -8.02
N PRO A 328 4.14 -6.30 -8.74
CA PRO A 328 4.12 -4.92 -9.24
C PRO A 328 2.91 -4.61 -10.12
N ILE A 329 2.47 -5.55 -10.96
CA ILE A 329 1.31 -5.35 -11.85
C ILE A 329 0.04 -5.09 -11.03
N ASN A 330 -0.23 -5.91 -10.03
CA ASN A 330 -1.47 -5.84 -9.27
C ASN A 330 -1.47 -4.73 -8.21
N HIS A 331 -0.30 -4.39 -7.66
CA HIS A 331 -0.19 -3.54 -6.48
C HIS A 331 0.54 -2.21 -6.73
N THR A 332 1.02 -1.98 -7.94
CA THR A 332 1.62 -0.71 -8.34
C THR A 332 0.95 -0.17 -9.59
N PHE A 333 1.00 -0.91 -10.71
CA PHE A 333 0.45 -0.41 -11.97
C PHE A 333 -1.05 -0.19 -11.93
N LEU A 334 -1.80 -1.09 -11.27
CA LEU A 334 -3.25 -0.91 -11.10
C LEU A 334 -3.58 0.43 -10.40
N ILE A 335 -2.82 0.78 -9.35
CA ILE A 335 -3.04 2.03 -8.60
C ILE A 335 -2.65 3.25 -9.46
N TRP A 336 -1.60 3.15 -10.27
CA TRP A 336 -1.27 4.18 -11.24
C TRP A 336 -2.41 4.41 -12.24
N VAL A 337 -3.00 3.35 -12.78
CA VAL A 337 -4.15 3.44 -13.68
C VAL A 337 -5.34 4.10 -13.00
N MET A 338 -5.61 3.77 -11.73
CA MET A 338 -6.67 4.39 -10.93
C MET A 338 -6.51 5.92 -10.88
N VAL A 339 -5.30 6.41 -10.60
CA VAL A 339 -5.05 7.85 -10.48
C VAL A 339 -5.00 8.54 -11.85
N ILE A 340 -4.43 7.89 -12.87
CA ILE A 340 -4.39 8.44 -14.24
C ILE A 340 -5.80 8.58 -14.80
N VAL A 341 -6.60 7.53 -14.72
CA VAL A 341 -7.98 7.53 -15.26
C VAL A 341 -8.88 8.45 -14.45
N GLY A 342 -8.72 8.44 -13.13
CA GLY A 342 -9.49 9.31 -12.25
C GLY A 342 -9.20 10.79 -12.46
N GLY A 343 -7.93 11.14 -12.58
CA GLY A 343 -7.43 12.51 -12.75
C GLY A 343 -6.48 12.92 -11.63
N ALA A 344 -5.20 13.01 -11.96
CA ALA A 344 -4.16 13.42 -11.04
C ALA A 344 -4.34 14.88 -10.58
N GLY A 345 -4.00 15.15 -9.32
CA GLY A 345 -4.16 16.49 -8.72
C GLY A 345 -5.59 16.79 -8.25
N ASN A 346 -6.49 15.80 -8.30
CA ASN A 346 -7.85 15.92 -7.77
C ASN A 346 -8.17 14.74 -6.84
N ASN A 347 -8.48 15.02 -5.56
CA ASN A 347 -8.79 13.97 -4.58
C ASN A 347 -10.04 13.15 -4.97
N TRP A 348 -11.08 13.83 -5.43
CA TRP A 348 -12.30 13.16 -5.89
C TRP A 348 -12.08 12.36 -7.18
N GLY A 349 -11.17 12.84 -8.03
CA GLY A 349 -10.71 12.11 -9.22
C GLY A 349 -10.02 10.80 -8.82
N ALA A 350 -9.06 10.85 -7.90
CA ALA A 350 -8.36 9.66 -7.42
C ALA A 350 -9.31 8.62 -6.81
N VAL A 351 -10.27 9.07 -5.97
CA VAL A 351 -11.28 8.18 -5.37
C VAL A 351 -12.20 7.58 -6.43
N PHE A 352 -12.72 8.39 -7.34
CA PHE A 352 -13.56 7.94 -8.44
C PHE A 352 -12.84 6.90 -9.31
N GLY A 353 -11.60 7.21 -9.71
CA GLY A 353 -10.78 6.31 -10.52
C GLY A 353 -10.48 4.99 -9.81
N ALA A 354 -10.20 5.04 -8.49
CA ALA A 354 -9.97 3.85 -7.70
C ALA A 354 -11.18 2.91 -7.68
N VAL A 355 -12.37 3.45 -7.37
CA VAL A 355 -13.60 2.64 -7.35
C VAL A 355 -13.94 2.12 -8.74
N LEU A 356 -13.87 2.97 -9.76
CA LEU A 356 -14.19 2.57 -11.14
C LEU A 356 -13.26 1.47 -11.65
N ILE A 357 -11.95 1.68 -11.54
CA ILE A 357 -10.96 0.74 -12.07
C ILE A 357 -10.97 -0.57 -11.28
N TRP A 358 -11.15 -0.52 -9.94
CA TRP A 358 -11.28 -1.73 -9.15
C TRP A 358 -12.50 -2.57 -9.56
N LEU A 359 -13.65 -1.94 -9.77
CA LEU A 359 -14.84 -2.64 -10.24
C LEU A 359 -14.64 -3.24 -11.63
N ILE A 360 -14.06 -2.49 -12.58
CA ILE A 360 -13.72 -3.00 -13.91
C ILE A 360 -12.77 -4.19 -13.81
N TRP A 361 -11.71 -4.09 -13.00
CA TRP A 361 -10.74 -5.16 -12.80
C TRP A 361 -11.39 -6.45 -12.30
N VAL A 362 -12.28 -6.34 -11.32
CA VAL A 362 -12.94 -7.51 -10.72
C VAL A 362 -13.96 -8.14 -11.66
N ILE A 363 -14.70 -7.33 -12.43
CA ILE A 363 -15.76 -7.81 -13.34
C ILE A 363 -15.16 -8.37 -14.65
N SER A 364 -13.96 -7.95 -15.02
CA SER A 364 -13.35 -8.33 -16.29
C SER A 364 -13.22 -9.85 -16.48
N GLU A 365 -12.90 -10.60 -15.41
CA GLU A 365 -12.75 -12.06 -15.51
C GLU A 365 -14.10 -12.78 -15.67
N PRO A 366 -15.12 -12.56 -14.81
CA PRO A 366 -16.42 -13.22 -15.00
C PRO A 366 -17.08 -12.84 -16.34
N LEU A 367 -16.93 -11.59 -16.77
CA LEU A 367 -17.45 -11.14 -18.06
C LEU A 367 -16.74 -11.83 -19.22
N ALA A 368 -15.41 -11.91 -19.17
CA ALA A 368 -14.61 -12.61 -20.19
C ALA A 368 -14.96 -14.10 -20.23
N LYS A 369 -15.14 -14.74 -19.06
CA LYS A 369 -15.58 -16.14 -18.99
C LYS A 369 -16.93 -16.32 -19.66
N ALA A 370 -17.92 -15.49 -19.39
CA ALA A 370 -19.23 -15.55 -20.02
C ALA A 370 -19.15 -15.37 -21.56
N VAL A 371 -18.29 -14.46 -22.03
CA VAL A 371 -18.05 -14.26 -23.48
C VAL A 371 -17.38 -15.49 -24.09
N PHE A 372 -16.35 -16.03 -23.46
CA PHE A 372 -15.66 -17.23 -23.97
C PHE A 372 -16.55 -18.47 -23.94
N ASP A 373 -17.38 -18.65 -22.91
CA ASP A 373 -18.35 -19.75 -22.85
C ASP A 373 -19.38 -19.64 -23.99
N PHE A 374 -19.89 -18.41 -24.22
CA PHE A 374 -20.82 -18.15 -25.33
C PHE A 374 -20.16 -18.45 -26.70
N VAL A 375 -18.96 -17.94 -26.95
CA VAL A 375 -18.24 -18.19 -28.21
C VAL A 375 -17.89 -19.67 -28.35
N SER A 376 -17.48 -20.35 -27.28
CA SER A 376 -17.16 -21.78 -27.29
C SER A 376 -18.37 -22.66 -27.61
N TYR A 377 -19.57 -22.28 -27.08
CA TYR A 377 -20.80 -22.95 -27.40
C TYR A 377 -21.12 -22.88 -28.91
N TRP A 378 -21.06 -21.68 -29.50
CA TRP A 378 -21.32 -21.49 -30.92
C TRP A 378 -20.25 -22.13 -31.82
N SER A 379 -18.97 -22.04 -31.44
CA SER A 379 -17.86 -22.68 -32.15
C SER A 379 -17.97 -24.20 -32.17
N SER A 380 -18.33 -24.81 -31.05
CA SER A 380 -18.56 -26.25 -30.98
C SER A 380 -19.77 -26.69 -31.82
N THR A 381 -20.85 -25.91 -31.82
CA THR A 381 -22.04 -26.16 -32.63
C THR A 381 -21.74 -26.04 -34.13
N ALA A 382 -20.84 -25.15 -34.52
CA ALA A 382 -20.36 -24.97 -35.90
C ALA A 382 -19.30 -26.01 -36.34
N GLY A 383 -18.91 -26.95 -35.47
CA GLY A 383 -17.93 -27.99 -35.79
C GLY A 383 -16.47 -27.55 -35.67
N TRP A 384 -16.18 -26.34 -35.14
CA TRP A 384 -14.82 -25.81 -34.98
C TRP A 384 -14.17 -26.21 -33.64
N GLY A 385 -14.93 -26.91 -32.78
CA GLY A 385 -14.47 -27.33 -31.45
C GLY A 385 -14.65 -26.27 -30.37
N ALA A 386 -14.51 -26.68 -29.14
CA ALA A 386 -14.60 -25.77 -27.97
C ALA A 386 -13.28 -25.03 -27.75
N ILE A 387 -13.37 -23.83 -27.17
CA ILE A 387 -12.16 -23.05 -26.79
C ILE A 387 -11.49 -23.77 -25.62
N PRO A 388 -10.18 -24.13 -25.71
CA PRO A 388 -9.47 -24.74 -24.60
C PRO A 388 -9.13 -23.73 -23.50
N ASP A 389 -9.03 -24.21 -22.26
CA ASP A 389 -8.53 -23.45 -21.09
C ASP A 389 -9.22 -22.09 -20.84
N ILE A 390 -10.55 -22.08 -20.94
CA ILE A 390 -11.37 -20.84 -20.79
C ILE A 390 -11.05 -20.13 -19.45
N GLU A 391 -10.87 -20.89 -18.37
CA GLU A 391 -10.58 -20.30 -17.05
C GLU A 391 -9.25 -19.54 -17.02
N ALA A 392 -8.17 -20.14 -17.54
CA ALA A 392 -6.87 -19.48 -17.62
C ALA A 392 -6.90 -18.26 -18.54
N ARG A 393 -7.61 -18.35 -19.68
CA ARG A 393 -7.74 -17.24 -20.64
C ARG A 393 -8.57 -16.10 -20.06
N SER A 394 -9.68 -16.37 -19.38
CA SER A 394 -10.53 -15.35 -18.76
C SER A 394 -9.79 -14.62 -17.62
N ALA A 395 -8.97 -15.31 -16.84
CA ALA A 395 -8.15 -14.68 -15.81
C ALA A 395 -7.14 -13.66 -16.39
N GLN A 396 -6.54 -13.96 -17.56
CA GLN A 396 -5.60 -13.05 -18.25
C GLN A 396 -6.30 -11.81 -18.85
N MET A 397 -7.61 -11.88 -19.10
CA MET A 397 -8.37 -10.74 -19.64
C MET A 397 -8.39 -9.53 -18.71
N ARG A 398 -8.17 -9.70 -17.41
CA ARG A 398 -8.03 -8.57 -16.47
C ARG A 398 -6.92 -7.62 -16.90
N VAL A 399 -5.74 -8.15 -17.25
CA VAL A 399 -4.59 -7.34 -17.68
C VAL A 399 -4.84 -6.68 -19.03
N PHE A 400 -5.46 -7.42 -19.97
CA PHE A 400 -5.83 -6.87 -21.27
C PHE A 400 -6.82 -5.71 -21.14
N VAL A 401 -7.88 -5.87 -20.36
CA VAL A 401 -8.89 -4.82 -20.12
C VAL A 401 -8.25 -3.60 -19.46
N LEU A 402 -7.34 -3.80 -18.50
CA LEU A 402 -6.61 -2.70 -17.87
C LEU A 402 -5.80 -1.90 -18.90
N GLY A 403 -5.06 -2.59 -19.79
CA GLY A 403 -4.31 -1.96 -20.87
C GLY A 403 -5.21 -1.20 -21.85
N LEU A 404 -6.38 -1.77 -22.17
CA LEU A 404 -7.36 -1.13 -23.03
C LEU A 404 -7.95 0.14 -22.38
N VAL A 405 -8.33 0.05 -21.12
CA VAL A 405 -8.90 1.18 -20.36
C VAL A 405 -7.91 2.35 -20.27
N ILE A 406 -6.64 2.09 -19.95
CA ILE A 406 -5.63 3.15 -19.88
C ILE A 406 -5.41 3.80 -21.27
N THR A 407 -5.36 2.99 -22.34
CA THR A 407 -5.19 3.49 -23.70
C THR A 407 -6.36 4.39 -24.12
N ILE A 408 -7.59 3.97 -23.85
CA ILE A 408 -8.80 4.75 -24.12
C ILE A 408 -8.80 6.02 -23.27
N ALA A 409 -8.49 5.93 -21.98
CA ALA A 409 -8.47 7.07 -21.09
C ALA A 409 -7.44 8.12 -21.52
N LEU A 410 -6.21 7.72 -21.87
CA LEU A 410 -5.18 8.63 -22.33
C LEU A 410 -5.53 9.29 -23.68
N ARG A 411 -6.23 8.58 -24.54
CA ARG A 411 -6.66 9.12 -25.85
C ARG A 411 -7.81 10.14 -25.74
N PHE A 412 -8.83 9.83 -24.94
CA PHE A 412 -10.06 10.64 -24.88
C PHE A 412 -10.15 11.56 -23.66
N ALA A 413 -9.44 11.25 -22.59
CA ALA A 413 -9.39 12.02 -21.37
C ALA A 413 -7.95 12.13 -20.82
N PRO A 414 -7.01 12.79 -21.54
CA PRO A 414 -5.59 12.84 -21.16
C PRO A 414 -5.32 13.51 -19.81
N LYS A 415 -6.26 14.30 -19.29
CA LYS A 415 -6.20 14.93 -17.97
C LYS A 415 -6.99 14.14 -16.90
N GLY A 416 -7.45 12.92 -17.24
CA GLY A 416 -8.34 12.12 -16.42
C GLY A 416 -9.82 12.50 -16.56
N LEU A 417 -10.70 11.66 -16.00
CA LEU A 417 -12.15 11.85 -16.05
C LEU A 417 -12.60 13.05 -15.22
N ILE A 418 -11.97 13.27 -14.06
CA ILE A 418 -12.22 14.40 -13.15
C ILE A 418 -10.91 15.19 -12.96
N PRO A 419 -10.55 16.09 -13.89
CA PRO A 419 -9.27 16.78 -13.88
C PRO A 419 -9.14 17.78 -12.72
N GLU A 420 -7.92 18.19 -12.45
CA GLU A 420 -7.61 19.24 -11.46
C GLU A 420 -8.31 20.56 -11.83
N VAL A 421 -8.91 21.21 -10.85
CA VAL A 421 -9.52 22.53 -11.00
C VAL A 421 -8.43 23.60 -10.82
N VAL A 422 -7.85 24.05 -11.92
CA VAL A 422 -6.96 25.21 -11.92
C VAL A 422 -7.83 26.46 -11.88
N ARG A 423 -7.95 27.11 -10.71
CA ARG A 423 -8.52 28.47 -10.66
C ARG A 423 -7.52 29.40 -11.34
N ARG A 424 -7.83 29.81 -12.53
CA ARG A 424 -7.21 31.02 -13.12
C ARG A 424 -7.84 32.19 -12.37
N GLU A 425 -7.10 32.79 -11.48
CA GLU A 425 -7.42 34.12 -11.00
C GLU A 425 -7.26 35.05 -12.21
N GLY A 426 -8.39 35.53 -12.72
CA GLY A 426 -8.46 36.56 -13.76
C GLY A 426 -8.15 37.92 -13.17
#